data_088f5090e7e014b169ccf7fbc3e6948f
#
_entry.id   088f5090e7e014b169ccf7fbc3e6948f
#
_cell.length_a   1.000
_cell.length_b   1.000
_cell.length_c   1.000
_cell.angle_alpha   90.00
_cell.angle_beta   90.00
_cell.angle_gamma   90.00
#
_symmetry.space_group_name_H-M   'P 1'
#
loop_
_entity.id
_entity.type
_entity.pdbx_description
1 polymer ?
#
loop_
_entity_poly.entity_id
_entity_poly.type
_entity_poly.pdbx_seq_one_letter_code
_entity_poly.pdbx_strand_id
1 'polypeptide(L)'
;MKRLPLIACLLVLLFVACNEVNPTGEKEVREFVTQWNDAHTQIKSPYLERYYMDVVTYYGQERTKNQVQQDKSLLFQEFPDYTQQIVNDQLTITKEAGSYLVAFSKQVTYNGIEATYTSYLSVIAKNRDFKILREGVADNADNLDAPIFPSSRENNTAKSTIRQLFGDFNGDGLSDYASVIAPKLSPTKATETESSAAVQCEGGCNSIISFSTKDLKPISIAGAYQSQLENLKDLNSDGADEIGFWDIKPNSKTLYVYDVLQGTLLCEPITINTSVHKNLNLIDVFKKTGPNKITISYSAQVNDKWVLKSEVITLD
;
A
#
# COMPACT_ATOMS: atom_id res chain seq x y z
N MET A 1 -71.40 11.68 52.94
CA MET A 1 -70.04 12.18 52.67
C MET A 1 -69.14 11.00 52.50
N LYS A 2 -68.87 10.58 51.23
CA LYS A 2 -68.01 9.45 50.88
C LYS A 2 -66.68 10.01 50.44
N ARG A 3 -65.63 9.66 51.17
CA ARG A 3 -64.26 10.03 50.81
C ARG A 3 -63.69 9.02 49.79
N LEU A 4 -63.31 9.51 48.64
CA LEU A 4 -62.62 8.74 47.56
C LEU A 4 -61.11 8.71 47.87
N PRO A 5 -60.46 7.54 47.92
CA PRO A 5 -59.00 7.54 48.02
C PRO A 5 -58.37 7.79 46.67
N LEU A 6 -57.43 8.75 46.62
CA LEU A 6 -56.59 9.09 45.50
C LEU A 6 -55.50 8.02 45.36
N ILE A 7 -55.62 7.15 44.38
CA ILE A 7 -54.55 6.21 44.01
C ILE A 7 -53.55 6.93 43.15
N ALA A 8 -52.43 7.28 43.75
CA ALA A 8 -51.28 7.81 43.01
C ALA A 8 -50.57 6.64 42.29
N CYS A 9 -50.79 6.53 40.98
CA CYS A 9 -49.99 5.64 40.12
C CYS A 9 -48.59 6.24 39.94
N LEU A 10 -47.62 5.73 40.68
CA LEU A 10 -46.20 6.02 40.49
C LEU A 10 -45.71 5.26 39.27
N LEU A 11 -45.68 5.93 38.14
CA LEU A 11 -45.10 5.39 36.90
C LEU A 11 -43.58 5.43 37.02
N VAL A 12 -42.98 4.33 37.43
CA VAL A 12 -41.51 4.16 37.41
C VAL A 12 -41.11 3.93 35.97
N LEU A 13 -40.69 4.98 35.29
CA LEU A 13 -39.97 4.90 34.01
C LEU A 13 -38.61 4.27 34.26
N LEU A 14 -38.53 2.96 34.05
CA LEU A 14 -37.25 2.26 33.91
C LEU A 14 -36.58 2.74 32.59
N PHE A 15 -35.74 3.75 32.71
CA PHE A 15 -34.76 4.02 31.66
C PHE A 15 -33.79 2.84 31.64
N VAL A 16 -34.05 1.86 30.79
CA VAL A 16 -33.03 0.91 30.38
C VAL A 16 -32.07 1.69 29.50
N ALA A 17 -31.04 2.25 30.13
CA ALA A 17 -29.87 2.73 29.38
C ALA A 17 -29.24 1.48 28.74
N CYS A 18 -29.59 1.21 27.49
CA CYS A 18 -28.79 0.32 26.67
C CYS A 18 -27.41 0.95 26.56
N ASN A 19 -26.49 0.57 27.43
CA ASN A 19 -25.09 0.79 27.21
C ASN A 19 -24.76 0.02 25.93
N GLU A 20 -24.52 0.73 24.86
CA GLU A 20 -24.01 0.15 23.62
C GLU A 20 -22.60 -0.40 23.89
N VAL A 21 -22.57 -1.69 24.21
CA VAL A 21 -21.29 -2.40 24.36
C VAL A 21 -20.73 -2.60 22.96
N ASN A 22 -19.76 -1.81 22.60
CA ASN A 22 -19.00 -2.06 21.37
C ASN A 22 -18.24 -3.39 21.54
N PRO A 23 -18.15 -4.21 20.48
CA PRO A 23 -17.37 -5.43 20.53
C PRO A 23 -15.91 -5.09 20.87
N THR A 24 -15.35 -5.75 21.86
CA THR A 24 -13.99 -5.51 22.34
C THR A 24 -13.31 -6.84 22.63
N GLY A 25 -12.31 -7.17 21.85
CA GLY A 25 -11.51 -8.36 22.10
C GLY A 25 -10.84 -8.90 20.82
N GLU A 26 -9.73 -9.60 20.99
CA GLU A 26 -8.99 -10.19 19.89
C GLU A 26 -9.77 -11.29 19.16
N LYS A 27 -10.64 -12.00 19.89
CA LYS A 27 -11.46 -13.06 19.30
C LYS A 27 -12.44 -12.49 18.27
N GLU A 28 -13.15 -11.45 18.64
CA GLU A 28 -14.14 -10.79 17.77
C GLU A 28 -13.46 -10.11 16.59
N VAL A 29 -12.26 -9.52 16.79
CA VAL A 29 -11.44 -8.97 15.67
C VAL A 29 -11.03 -10.08 14.72
N ARG A 30 -10.60 -11.24 15.22
CA ARG A 30 -10.24 -12.40 14.41
C ARG A 30 -11.43 -12.87 13.57
N GLU A 31 -12.58 -13.03 14.18
CA GLU A 31 -13.81 -13.42 13.49
C GLU A 31 -14.19 -12.41 12.39
N PHE A 32 -14.09 -11.11 12.68
CA PHE A 32 -14.34 -10.05 11.70
C PHE A 32 -13.38 -10.12 10.51
N VAL A 33 -12.07 -10.27 10.75
CA VAL A 33 -11.07 -10.35 9.67
C VAL A 33 -11.24 -11.62 8.84
N THR A 34 -11.59 -12.74 9.45
CA THR A 34 -11.92 -13.97 8.73
C THR A 34 -13.13 -13.77 7.82
N GLN A 35 -14.20 -13.16 8.31
CA GLN A 35 -15.40 -12.86 7.51
C GLN A 35 -15.08 -11.89 6.35
N TRP A 36 -14.26 -10.87 6.60
CA TRP A 36 -13.80 -9.97 5.56
C TRP A 36 -13.00 -10.72 4.49
N ASN A 37 -12.07 -11.59 4.88
CA ASN A 37 -11.29 -12.41 3.96
C ASN A 37 -12.19 -13.33 3.12
N ASP A 38 -13.12 -14.04 3.76
CA ASP A 38 -14.04 -14.96 3.09
C ASP A 38 -14.96 -14.24 2.09
N ALA A 39 -15.30 -12.99 2.37
CA ALA A 39 -16.07 -12.16 1.44
C ALA A 39 -15.32 -11.89 0.13
N HIS A 40 -13.97 -11.90 0.13
CA HIS A 40 -13.15 -11.75 -1.07
C HIS A 40 -12.98 -13.06 -1.86
N THR A 41 -13.02 -14.21 -1.20
CA THR A 41 -12.96 -15.51 -1.88
C THR A 41 -14.29 -15.90 -2.54
N GLN A 42 -15.38 -15.29 -2.10
CA GLN A 42 -16.68 -15.39 -2.71
C GLN A 42 -16.83 -14.31 -3.79
N ILE A 43 -16.32 -14.55 -4.99
CA ILE A 43 -16.24 -13.67 -6.19
C ILE A 43 -17.48 -12.79 -6.48
N LYS A 44 -18.44 -12.70 -5.61
CA LYS A 44 -19.72 -11.99 -5.80
C LYS A 44 -20.16 -11.20 -4.58
N SER A 45 -19.25 -10.71 -3.75
CA SER A 45 -19.71 -9.85 -2.67
C SER A 45 -19.91 -8.41 -3.18
N PRO A 46 -21.15 -7.98 -3.52
CA PRO A 46 -21.44 -6.61 -3.93
C PRO A 46 -21.45 -5.65 -2.73
N TYR A 47 -21.04 -6.08 -1.55
CA TYR A 47 -21.20 -5.34 -0.28
C TYR A 47 -19.92 -5.30 0.54
N LEU A 48 -18.74 -5.27 -0.10
CA LEU A 48 -17.47 -5.21 0.62
C LEU A 48 -17.29 -3.89 1.37
N GLU A 49 -17.90 -2.80 0.90
CA GLU A 49 -17.88 -1.49 1.55
C GLU A 49 -18.38 -1.52 2.99
N ARG A 50 -19.21 -2.51 3.36
CA ARG A 50 -19.73 -2.66 4.74
C ARG A 50 -18.63 -2.90 5.78
N TYR A 51 -17.48 -3.45 5.37
CA TYR A 51 -16.35 -3.70 6.26
C TYR A 51 -15.53 -2.45 6.56
N TYR A 52 -15.72 -1.37 5.81
CA TYR A 52 -14.87 -0.19 5.85
C TYR A 52 -15.53 0.98 6.58
N MET A 53 -14.68 1.87 7.12
CA MET A 53 -15.09 3.20 7.53
C MET A 53 -15.51 4.02 6.32
N ASP A 54 -16.25 5.12 6.55
CA ASP A 54 -16.71 6.00 5.46
C ASP A 54 -15.53 6.58 4.66
N VAL A 55 -14.40 6.81 5.33
CA VAL A 55 -13.11 7.18 4.75
C VAL A 55 -12.03 6.28 5.36
N VAL A 56 -11.17 5.74 4.53
CA VAL A 56 -10.11 4.79 4.91
C VAL A 56 -8.80 5.11 4.22
N THR A 57 -7.70 4.70 4.83
CA THR A 57 -6.40 4.63 4.13
C THR A 57 -6.30 3.27 3.44
N TYR A 58 -6.47 3.25 2.12
CA TYR A 58 -6.48 2.04 1.31
C TYR A 58 -5.22 2.00 0.45
N TYR A 59 -4.31 1.09 0.76
CA TYR A 59 -2.99 0.98 0.12
C TYR A 59 -2.24 2.32 0.04
N GLY A 60 -2.22 3.05 1.17
CA GLY A 60 -1.53 4.34 1.29
C GLY A 60 -2.32 5.56 0.79
N GLN A 61 -3.51 5.37 0.24
CA GLN A 61 -4.37 6.45 -0.29
C GLN A 61 -5.64 6.61 0.54
N GLU A 62 -6.11 7.85 0.66
CA GLU A 62 -7.41 8.13 1.23
C GLU A 62 -8.51 7.78 0.21
N ARG A 63 -9.43 6.89 0.60
CA ARG A 63 -10.56 6.41 -0.20
C ARG A 63 -11.84 6.44 0.62
N THR A 64 -12.95 6.73 -0.03
CA THR A 64 -14.25 6.43 0.56
C THR A 64 -14.53 4.93 0.46
N LYS A 65 -15.36 4.39 1.34
CA LYS A 65 -15.77 2.97 1.27
C LYS A 65 -16.38 2.59 -0.08
N ASN A 66 -17.08 3.53 -0.73
CA ASN A 66 -17.68 3.29 -2.06
C ASN A 66 -16.59 3.19 -3.14
N GLN A 67 -15.53 3.99 -3.07
CA GLN A 67 -14.38 3.86 -3.96
C GLN A 67 -13.65 2.52 -3.73
N VAL A 68 -13.46 2.11 -2.47
CA VAL A 68 -12.90 0.76 -2.18
C VAL A 68 -13.77 -0.34 -2.78
N GLN A 69 -15.11 -0.26 -2.67
CA GLN A 69 -16.01 -1.21 -3.31
C GLN A 69 -15.85 -1.22 -4.82
N GLN A 70 -15.70 -0.06 -5.42
CA GLN A 70 -15.51 0.10 -6.86
C GLN A 70 -14.19 -0.52 -7.31
N ASP A 71 -13.06 -0.20 -6.61
CA ASP A 71 -11.75 -0.77 -6.87
C ASP A 71 -11.76 -2.31 -6.82
N LYS A 72 -12.41 -2.87 -5.78
CA LYS A 72 -12.56 -4.33 -5.65
C LYS A 72 -13.47 -4.93 -6.72
N SER A 73 -14.51 -4.23 -7.14
CA SER A 73 -15.38 -4.69 -8.21
C SER A 73 -14.66 -4.76 -9.56
N LEU A 74 -13.81 -3.77 -9.86
CA LEU A 74 -12.95 -3.77 -11.03
C LEU A 74 -11.93 -4.92 -10.98
N LEU A 75 -11.30 -5.16 -9.84
CA LEU A 75 -10.39 -6.29 -9.64
C LEU A 75 -11.07 -7.63 -9.98
N PHE A 76 -12.29 -7.86 -9.50
CA PHE A 76 -13.04 -9.10 -9.77
C PHE A 76 -13.54 -9.20 -11.22
N GLN A 77 -13.78 -8.08 -11.90
CA GLN A 77 -14.12 -8.06 -13.32
C GLN A 77 -12.92 -8.40 -14.20
N GLU A 78 -11.76 -7.85 -13.84
CA GLU A 78 -10.52 -8.08 -14.56
C GLU A 78 -9.97 -9.48 -14.34
N PHE A 79 -10.08 -9.98 -13.11
CA PHE A 79 -9.62 -11.33 -12.71
C PHE A 79 -10.78 -12.18 -12.19
N PRO A 80 -11.55 -12.82 -13.07
CA PRO A 80 -12.71 -13.65 -12.65
C PRO A 80 -12.32 -14.85 -11.77
N ASP A 81 -11.07 -15.28 -11.83
CA ASP A 81 -10.47 -16.35 -11.03
C ASP A 81 -9.79 -15.83 -9.74
N TYR A 82 -9.93 -14.53 -9.44
CA TYR A 82 -9.31 -13.96 -8.23
C TYR A 82 -9.85 -14.64 -6.97
N THR A 83 -8.92 -15.10 -6.16
CA THR A 83 -9.17 -15.58 -4.80
C THR A 83 -8.12 -15.03 -3.87
N GLN A 84 -8.51 -14.86 -2.60
CA GLN A 84 -7.54 -14.57 -1.55
C GLN A 84 -7.81 -15.43 -0.32
N GLN A 85 -6.76 -15.75 0.42
CA GLN A 85 -6.85 -16.45 1.69
C GLN A 85 -5.72 -16.03 2.64
N ILE A 86 -6.02 -16.06 3.91
CA ILE A 86 -5.01 -15.88 4.95
C ILE A 86 -4.24 -17.19 5.10
N VAL A 87 -2.91 -17.13 4.98
CA VAL A 87 -2.05 -18.32 5.06
C VAL A 87 -2.13 -18.93 6.44
N ASN A 88 -2.50 -20.23 6.51
CA ASN A 88 -2.62 -21.01 7.76
C ASN A 88 -3.55 -20.38 8.82
N ASP A 89 -4.47 -19.52 8.46
CA ASP A 89 -5.36 -18.78 9.37
C ASP A 89 -4.61 -18.00 10.48
N GLN A 90 -3.34 -17.65 10.20
CA GLN A 90 -2.48 -16.96 11.16
C GLN A 90 -2.68 -15.46 11.10
N LEU A 91 -3.20 -14.90 12.21
CA LEU A 91 -3.33 -13.46 12.43
C LEU A 91 -2.49 -13.06 13.65
N THR A 92 -1.66 -12.04 13.49
CA THR A 92 -1.03 -11.33 14.61
C THR A 92 -1.88 -10.11 14.90
N ILE A 93 -2.46 -10.05 16.10
CA ILE A 93 -3.35 -8.96 16.53
C ILE A 93 -2.65 -8.18 17.63
N THR A 94 -2.45 -6.89 17.40
CA THR A 94 -1.87 -5.96 18.37
C THR A 94 -2.90 -4.91 18.73
N LYS A 95 -3.20 -4.75 20.01
CA LYS A 95 -4.11 -3.71 20.49
C LYS A 95 -3.37 -2.38 20.55
N GLU A 96 -3.93 -1.37 19.91
CA GLU A 96 -3.47 0.01 19.94
C GLU A 96 -4.45 0.92 20.70
N ALA A 97 -4.11 2.20 20.86
CA ALA A 97 -5.01 3.18 21.47
C ALA A 97 -6.26 3.41 20.58
N GLY A 98 -7.32 2.67 20.85
CA GLY A 98 -8.62 2.79 20.15
C GLY A 98 -8.78 1.95 18.89
N SER A 99 -7.78 1.15 18.51
CA SER A 99 -7.83 0.26 17.35
C SER A 99 -7.12 -1.06 17.60
N TYR A 100 -7.20 -1.96 16.63
CA TYR A 100 -6.40 -3.19 16.53
C TYR A 100 -5.64 -3.18 15.22
N LEU A 101 -4.34 -3.37 15.29
CA LEU A 101 -3.51 -3.66 14.13
C LEU A 101 -3.48 -5.18 13.94
N VAL A 102 -3.95 -5.64 12.78
CA VAL A 102 -3.99 -7.05 12.41
C VAL A 102 -3.07 -7.29 11.24
N ALA A 103 -2.11 -8.16 11.44
CA ALA A 103 -1.12 -8.49 10.45
C ALA A 103 -1.19 -9.96 10.06
N PHE A 104 -1.00 -10.26 8.77
CA PHE A 104 -1.10 -11.62 8.23
C PHE A 104 -0.41 -11.75 6.88
N SER A 105 -0.10 -12.99 6.51
CA SER A 105 0.28 -13.33 5.15
C SER A 105 -0.99 -13.62 4.34
N LYS A 106 -1.19 -12.89 3.25
CA LYS A 106 -2.30 -13.05 2.32
C LYS A 106 -1.80 -13.72 1.04
N GLN A 107 -2.31 -14.90 0.73
CA GLN A 107 -2.11 -15.55 -0.57
C GLN A 107 -3.24 -15.12 -1.50
N VAL A 108 -2.90 -14.70 -2.70
CA VAL A 108 -3.85 -14.37 -3.77
C VAL A 108 -3.55 -15.22 -5.00
N THR A 109 -4.61 -15.57 -5.72
CA THR A 109 -4.52 -16.27 -7.02
C THR A 109 -5.31 -15.46 -8.02
N TYR A 110 -4.72 -15.18 -9.17
CA TYR A 110 -5.35 -14.50 -10.31
C TYR A 110 -4.61 -14.86 -11.61
N ASN A 111 -5.33 -15.06 -12.72
CA ASN A 111 -4.77 -15.51 -14.00
C ASN A 111 -3.87 -16.75 -13.88
N GLY A 112 -4.18 -17.67 -12.94
CA GLY A 112 -3.36 -18.83 -12.65
C GLY A 112 -2.02 -18.52 -11.96
N ILE A 113 -1.78 -17.28 -11.55
CA ILE A 113 -0.59 -16.85 -10.78
C ILE A 113 -0.94 -16.86 -9.30
N GLU A 114 -0.07 -17.45 -8.47
CA GLU A 114 -0.15 -17.33 -7.03
C GLU A 114 0.90 -16.34 -6.51
N ALA A 115 0.48 -15.42 -5.65
CA ALA A 115 1.36 -14.48 -4.97
C ALA A 115 1.01 -14.40 -3.47
N THR A 116 2.03 -14.16 -2.64
CA THR A 116 1.84 -14.01 -1.18
C THR A 116 2.36 -12.65 -0.74
N TYR A 117 1.52 -11.93 0.00
CA TYR A 117 1.80 -10.60 0.51
C TYR A 117 1.73 -10.58 2.02
N THR A 118 2.67 -9.91 2.68
CA THR A 118 2.49 -9.51 4.06
C THR A 118 1.53 -8.33 4.09
N SER A 119 0.37 -8.51 4.69
CA SER A 119 -0.73 -7.55 4.66
C SER A 119 -1.11 -7.12 6.08
N TYR A 120 -1.72 -5.97 6.21
CA TYR A 120 -2.25 -5.49 7.48
C TYR A 120 -3.62 -4.83 7.33
N LEU A 121 -4.37 -4.87 8.42
CA LEU A 121 -5.58 -4.08 8.63
C LEU A 121 -5.47 -3.31 9.94
N SER A 122 -5.87 -2.04 9.96
CA SER A 122 -6.20 -1.33 11.19
C SER A 122 -7.71 -1.37 11.37
N VAL A 123 -8.17 -1.95 12.47
CA VAL A 123 -9.59 -2.23 12.74
C VAL A 123 -10.04 -1.47 13.97
N ILE A 124 -11.18 -0.80 13.89
CA ILE A 124 -11.78 -0.08 15.02
C ILE A 124 -13.18 -0.62 15.32
N ALA A 125 -13.60 -0.54 16.59
CA ALA A 125 -14.97 -0.79 16.97
C ALA A 125 -15.83 0.45 16.70
N LYS A 126 -16.93 0.31 15.96
CA LYS A 126 -17.89 1.38 15.66
C LYS A 126 -19.31 0.83 15.55
N ASN A 127 -20.26 1.43 16.27
CA ASN A 127 -21.67 1.09 16.18
C ASN A 127 -21.96 -0.41 16.39
N ARG A 128 -21.39 -1.02 17.42
CA ARG A 128 -21.52 -2.47 17.76
C ARG A 128 -20.92 -3.43 16.74
N ASP A 129 -20.08 -2.93 15.84
CA ASP A 129 -19.42 -3.71 14.81
C ASP A 129 -17.96 -3.27 14.68
N PHE A 130 -17.16 -4.01 13.92
CA PHE A 130 -15.83 -3.60 13.55
C PHE A 130 -15.84 -2.96 12.16
N LYS A 131 -14.91 -2.02 11.95
CA LYS A 131 -14.67 -1.40 10.65
C LYS A 131 -13.19 -1.28 10.39
N ILE A 132 -12.80 -1.44 9.14
CA ILE A 132 -11.44 -1.22 8.67
C ILE A 132 -11.22 0.27 8.49
N LEU A 133 -10.18 0.78 9.14
CA LEU A 133 -9.69 2.15 9.02
C LEU A 133 -8.52 2.23 8.03
N ARG A 134 -7.68 1.17 7.98
CA ARG A 134 -6.57 1.06 7.04
C ARG A 134 -6.46 -0.36 6.51
N GLU A 135 -6.17 -0.49 5.21
CA GLU A 135 -5.80 -1.75 4.56
C GLU A 135 -4.54 -1.52 3.72
N GLY A 136 -3.59 -2.45 3.77
CA GLY A 136 -2.39 -2.34 2.97
C GLY A 136 -1.51 -3.57 3.02
N VAL A 137 -0.38 -3.50 2.31
CA VAL A 137 0.72 -4.45 2.42
C VAL A 137 1.82 -3.84 3.26
N ALA A 138 2.43 -4.64 4.13
CA ALA A 138 3.58 -4.22 4.91
C ALA A 138 4.82 -4.26 3.99
N ASP A 139 5.39 -3.09 3.74
CA ASP A 139 6.71 -2.98 3.15
C ASP A 139 7.78 -3.27 4.18
N ASN A 140 8.86 -3.94 3.77
CA ASN A 140 9.95 -4.30 4.65
C ASN A 140 10.54 -3.05 5.33
N ALA A 141 10.60 -3.11 6.64
CA ALA A 141 11.57 -2.52 7.57
C ALA A 141 11.68 -1.01 7.74
N ASP A 142 11.26 -0.13 6.82
CA ASP A 142 11.52 1.31 6.93
C ASP A 142 10.27 2.19 7.13
N ASN A 143 9.10 1.60 7.25
CA ASN A 143 7.88 2.35 7.53
C ASN A 143 7.59 2.24 9.04
N LEU A 144 7.83 3.30 9.79
CA LEU A 144 7.62 3.38 11.24
C LEU A 144 6.16 3.13 11.68
N ASP A 145 5.22 3.07 10.74
CA ASP A 145 3.81 2.72 10.95
C ASP A 145 3.48 1.28 10.56
N ALA A 146 4.42 0.52 10.01
CA ALA A 146 4.20 -0.89 9.69
C ALA A 146 4.67 -1.79 10.85
N PRO A 147 3.86 -2.78 11.27
CA PRO A 147 4.31 -3.73 12.26
C PRO A 147 5.56 -4.46 11.77
N ILE A 148 6.58 -4.52 12.63
CA ILE A 148 7.80 -5.30 12.38
C ILE A 148 7.42 -6.77 12.43
N PHE A 149 7.26 -7.41 11.27
CA PHE A 149 7.08 -8.85 11.20
C PHE A 149 8.46 -9.52 11.23
N PRO A 150 8.63 -10.59 12.00
CA PRO A 150 9.83 -11.39 11.88
C PRO A 150 9.92 -11.89 10.44
N SER A 151 10.96 -11.45 9.73
CA SER A 151 11.28 -12.00 8.42
C SER A 151 11.48 -13.51 8.60
N SER A 152 10.58 -14.30 8.03
CA SER A 152 10.84 -15.72 7.86
C SER A 152 12.05 -15.86 6.92
N ARG A 153 13.23 -15.89 7.54
CA ARG A 153 14.41 -16.44 6.88
C ARG A 153 14.10 -17.91 6.64
N GLU A 154 14.19 -18.27 5.40
CA GLU A 154 14.36 -19.60 4.82
C GLU A 154 13.21 -20.04 3.91
N ASN A 155 13.39 -19.79 2.62
CA ASN A 155 13.67 -20.79 1.61
C ASN A 155 13.77 -20.14 0.23
N ASN A 156 14.97 -20.22 -0.35
CA ASN A 156 15.34 -19.78 -1.67
C ASN A 156 14.55 -20.53 -2.75
N THR A 157 13.38 -20.02 -3.07
CA THR A 157 12.81 -20.05 -4.41
C THR A 157 12.26 -18.64 -4.62
N ALA A 158 12.89 -17.89 -5.52
CA ALA A 158 12.50 -16.54 -5.85
C ALA A 158 11.05 -16.51 -6.40
N LYS A 159 10.06 -16.47 -5.51
CA LYS A 159 8.69 -16.10 -5.85
C LYS A 159 8.70 -14.60 -6.02
N SER A 160 8.58 -14.15 -7.24
CA SER A 160 8.38 -12.73 -7.57
C SER A 160 7.17 -12.21 -6.80
N THR A 161 7.41 -11.39 -5.80
CA THR A 161 6.33 -10.67 -5.11
C THR A 161 5.95 -9.51 -6.00
N ILE A 162 4.87 -9.62 -6.74
CA ILE A 162 4.34 -8.52 -7.55
C ILE A 162 3.69 -7.55 -6.57
N ARG A 163 4.33 -6.40 -6.34
CA ARG A 163 3.77 -5.29 -5.58
C ARG A 163 2.93 -4.44 -6.51
N GLN A 164 1.67 -4.21 -6.14
CA GLN A 164 0.75 -3.34 -6.87
C GLN A 164 0.66 -1.99 -6.18
N LEU A 165 0.82 -0.92 -6.94
CA LEU A 165 0.58 0.45 -6.52
C LEU A 165 -0.74 0.92 -7.13
N PHE A 166 -1.65 1.44 -6.31
CA PHE A 166 -2.95 1.92 -6.78
C PHE A 166 -2.95 3.43 -6.99
N GLY A 167 -3.63 3.89 -8.04
CA GLY A 167 -3.79 5.30 -8.40
C GLY A 167 -4.74 5.47 -9.58
N ASP A 168 -5.10 6.69 -9.88
CA ASP A 168 -5.80 7.04 -11.12
C ASP A 168 -4.75 7.42 -12.16
N PHE A 169 -4.10 6.40 -12.76
CA PHE A 169 -2.97 6.62 -13.64
C PHE A 169 -3.35 7.00 -15.08
N ASN A 170 -4.62 6.83 -15.44
CA ASN A 170 -5.12 7.20 -16.77
C ASN A 170 -6.03 8.45 -16.75
N GLY A 171 -6.32 9.02 -15.56
CA GLY A 171 -7.12 10.23 -15.39
C GLY A 171 -8.62 10.04 -15.66
N ASP A 172 -9.15 8.81 -15.57
CA ASP A 172 -10.57 8.53 -15.83
C ASP A 172 -11.45 8.63 -14.56
N GLY A 173 -10.84 8.94 -13.40
CA GLY A 173 -11.51 9.03 -12.10
C GLY A 173 -11.70 7.68 -11.41
N LEU A 174 -11.22 6.59 -11.99
CA LEU A 174 -11.23 5.25 -11.40
C LEU A 174 -9.83 4.90 -10.90
N SER A 175 -9.75 3.85 -10.08
CA SER A 175 -8.45 3.42 -9.57
C SER A 175 -7.86 2.33 -10.46
N ASP A 176 -6.71 2.63 -11.02
CA ASP A 176 -5.83 1.67 -11.69
C ASP A 176 -4.84 1.03 -10.71
N TYR A 177 -4.09 0.05 -11.17
CA TYR A 177 -2.88 -0.36 -10.47
C TYR A 177 -1.67 -0.43 -11.43
N ALA A 178 -0.51 -0.12 -10.86
CA ALA A 178 0.78 -0.32 -11.48
C ALA A 178 1.55 -1.41 -10.75
N SER A 179 2.34 -2.18 -11.47
CA SER A 179 3.22 -3.21 -10.91
C SER A 179 4.58 -3.20 -11.57
N VAL A 180 5.62 -3.67 -10.87
CA VAL A 180 6.95 -3.82 -11.44
C VAL A 180 7.21 -5.26 -11.81
N ILE A 181 7.55 -5.49 -13.07
CA ILE A 181 8.14 -6.74 -13.54
C ILE A 181 9.65 -6.60 -13.37
N ALA A 182 10.19 -7.21 -12.33
CA ALA A 182 11.62 -7.20 -12.05
C ALA A 182 12.37 -8.17 -12.97
N PRO A 183 13.63 -7.88 -13.34
CA PRO A 183 14.44 -8.81 -14.10
C PRO A 183 14.80 -10.04 -13.27
N LYS A 184 14.97 -11.15 -13.92
CA LYS A 184 15.44 -12.38 -13.28
C LYS A 184 16.94 -12.30 -13.01
N LEU A 185 17.32 -12.38 -11.75
CA LEU A 185 18.73 -12.34 -11.36
C LEU A 185 19.43 -13.63 -11.78
N SER A 186 20.61 -13.50 -12.39
CA SER A 186 21.45 -14.65 -12.68
C SER A 186 22.09 -15.16 -11.39
N PRO A 187 22.15 -16.48 -11.17
CA PRO A 187 22.84 -17.02 -10.00
C PRO A 187 24.33 -16.68 -10.09
N THR A 188 24.81 -15.78 -9.25
CA THR A 188 26.23 -15.51 -9.09
C THR A 188 26.89 -16.75 -8.50
N LYS A 189 27.78 -17.40 -9.25
CA LYS A 189 28.71 -18.37 -8.64
C LYS A 189 29.60 -17.55 -7.69
N ALA A 190 29.42 -17.72 -6.41
CA ALA A 190 30.28 -17.15 -5.39
C ALA A 190 31.69 -17.78 -5.55
N THR A 191 32.55 -17.10 -6.26
CA THR A 191 33.99 -17.27 -6.15
C THR A 191 34.44 -16.36 -5.01
N GLU A 192 35.06 -16.94 -3.99
CA GLU A 192 35.37 -16.35 -2.66
C GLU A 192 36.32 -15.14 -2.68
N THR A 193 36.53 -14.44 -3.81
CA THR A 193 37.60 -13.45 -3.94
C THR A 193 37.19 -12.07 -4.42
N GLU A 194 35.91 -11.77 -4.72
CA GLU A 194 35.53 -10.40 -5.10
C GLU A 194 34.33 -9.87 -4.31
N SER A 195 34.61 -8.90 -3.42
CA SER A 195 33.61 -8.23 -2.57
C SER A 195 32.74 -7.20 -3.31
N SER A 196 32.72 -7.21 -4.65
CA SER A 196 31.92 -6.29 -5.48
C SER A 196 31.48 -6.88 -6.82
N ALA A 197 31.00 -8.13 -6.83
CA ALA A 197 30.44 -8.70 -8.05
C ALA A 197 29.21 -7.86 -8.47
N ALA A 198 29.27 -7.26 -9.66
CA ALA A 198 28.13 -6.56 -10.24
C ALA A 198 26.94 -7.51 -10.40
N VAL A 199 25.75 -7.09 -9.98
CA VAL A 199 24.52 -7.86 -10.16
C VAL A 199 24.30 -8.11 -11.66
N GLN A 200 24.12 -9.38 -12.02
CA GLN A 200 23.81 -9.79 -13.39
C GLN A 200 22.38 -10.29 -13.48
N CYS A 201 21.74 -9.99 -14.59
CA CYS A 201 20.37 -10.41 -14.86
C CYS A 201 20.26 -11.15 -16.18
N GLU A 202 19.40 -12.19 -16.23
CA GLU A 202 19.10 -12.90 -17.48
C GLU A 202 18.42 -11.93 -18.46
N GLY A 203 19.00 -11.71 -19.63
CA GLY A 203 18.47 -10.78 -20.63
C GLY A 203 18.72 -9.28 -20.36
N GLY A 204 19.53 -8.95 -19.33
CA GLY A 204 19.82 -7.59 -18.91
C GLY A 204 18.98 -7.14 -17.69
N CYS A 205 19.55 -6.24 -16.89
CA CYS A 205 18.86 -5.70 -15.71
C CYS A 205 17.91 -4.56 -16.13
N ASN A 206 16.68 -4.91 -16.50
CA ASN A 206 15.65 -3.94 -16.86
C ASN A 206 14.39 -4.25 -16.05
N SER A 207 13.91 -3.29 -15.29
CA SER A 207 12.59 -3.34 -14.65
C SER A 207 11.55 -2.69 -15.57
N ILE A 208 10.34 -3.23 -15.57
CA ILE A 208 9.24 -2.71 -16.39
C ILE A 208 8.08 -2.36 -15.44
N ILE A 209 7.61 -1.12 -15.48
CA ILE A 209 6.33 -0.73 -14.87
C ILE A 209 5.25 -1.11 -15.86
N SER A 210 4.30 -1.94 -15.42
CA SER A 210 3.10 -2.29 -16.19
C SER A 210 1.86 -1.81 -15.46
N PHE A 211 0.83 -1.46 -16.23
CA PHE A 211 -0.42 -0.89 -15.71
C PHE A 211 -1.59 -1.84 -15.99
N SER A 212 -2.62 -1.77 -15.15
CA SER A 212 -3.85 -2.55 -15.32
C SER A 212 -4.65 -2.12 -16.54
N THR A 213 -4.62 -0.84 -16.86
CA THR A 213 -5.31 -0.30 -18.04
C THR A 213 -4.48 -0.51 -19.31
N LYS A 214 -5.16 -0.87 -20.40
CA LYS A 214 -4.53 -1.10 -21.71
C LYS A 214 -4.13 0.20 -22.43
N ASP A 215 -4.67 1.32 -22.00
CA ASP A 215 -4.42 2.62 -22.60
C ASP A 215 -3.06 3.18 -22.23
N LEU A 216 -2.48 2.70 -21.12
CA LEU A 216 -1.15 3.09 -20.65
C LEU A 216 -0.08 2.14 -21.18
N LYS A 217 1.00 2.71 -21.68
CA LYS A 217 2.14 1.94 -22.18
C LYS A 217 3.07 1.54 -21.04
N PRO A 218 3.62 0.31 -21.04
CA PRO A 218 4.64 -0.06 -20.07
C PRO A 218 5.87 0.85 -20.15
N ILE A 219 6.46 1.18 -18.98
CA ILE A 219 7.65 2.01 -18.85
C ILE A 219 8.84 1.11 -18.50
N SER A 220 9.90 1.12 -19.32
CA SER A 220 11.09 0.31 -19.08
C SER A 220 12.22 1.15 -18.49
N ILE A 221 12.80 0.69 -17.38
CA ILE A 221 13.89 1.34 -16.67
C ILE A 221 15.14 0.45 -16.75
N ALA A 222 16.12 0.90 -17.56
CA ALA A 222 17.36 0.17 -17.79
C ALA A 222 18.24 0.17 -16.54
N GLY A 223 18.91 -0.94 -16.28
CA GLY A 223 19.83 -1.11 -15.14
C GLY A 223 19.18 -1.31 -13.78
N ALA A 224 17.83 -1.24 -13.68
CA ALA A 224 17.11 -1.43 -12.45
C ALA A 224 16.80 -2.91 -12.21
N TYR A 225 17.10 -3.39 -11.01
CA TYR A 225 16.86 -4.79 -10.62
C TYR A 225 16.19 -4.93 -9.24
N GLN A 226 16.23 -3.91 -8.41
CA GLN A 226 15.51 -3.80 -7.15
C GLN A 226 14.83 -2.45 -7.10
N SER A 227 13.53 -2.45 -6.86
CA SER A 227 12.72 -1.24 -7.03
C SER A 227 11.55 -1.17 -6.06
N GLN A 228 11.03 0.05 -5.89
CA GLN A 228 9.81 0.36 -5.18
C GLN A 228 9.04 1.43 -5.97
N LEU A 229 7.71 1.30 -6.01
CA LEU A 229 6.83 2.30 -6.62
C LEU A 229 6.23 3.22 -5.56
N GLU A 230 6.00 4.47 -5.96
CA GLU A 230 5.32 5.50 -5.17
C GLU A 230 4.24 6.17 -6.02
N ASN A 231 3.04 6.36 -5.47
CA ASN A 231 2.06 7.21 -6.09
C ASN A 231 2.32 8.67 -5.66
N LEU A 232 2.65 9.52 -6.62
CA LEU A 232 3.02 10.91 -6.38
C LEU A 232 1.83 11.87 -6.50
N LYS A 233 0.65 11.34 -6.82
CA LYS A 233 -0.56 12.09 -7.13
C LYS A 233 -0.41 12.95 -8.38
N ASP A 234 -1.50 13.52 -8.85
CA ASP A 234 -1.49 14.45 -9.97
C ASP A 234 -0.57 15.65 -9.66
N LEU A 235 0.62 15.69 -10.26
CA LEU A 235 1.65 16.70 -10.04
C LEU A 235 1.53 17.88 -11.01
N ASN A 236 1.17 17.59 -12.26
CA ASN A 236 1.15 18.53 -13.38
C ASN A 236 -0.25 19.03 -13.71
N SER A 237 -1.28 18.58 -12.95
CA SER A 237 -2.69 18.98 -13.10
C SER A 237 -3.32 18.53 -14.42
N ASP A 238 -2.91 17.39 -14.96
CA ASP A 238 -3.48 16.78 -16.16
C ASP A 238 -4.64 15.82 -15.86
N GLY A 239 -4.89 15.54 -14.58
CA GLY A 239 -5.97 14.69 -14.08
C GLY A 239 -5.54 13.27 -13.78
N ALA A 240 -4.33 12.85 -14.12
CA ALA A 240 -3.79 11.54 -13.83
C ALA A 240 -2.78 11.58 -12.66
N ASP A 241 -2.64 10.46 -11.95
CA ASP A 241 -1.61 10.33 -10.90
C ASP A 241 -0.25 10.00 -11.54
N GLU A 242 0.81 10.73 -11.15
CA GLU A 242 2.18 10.41 -11.51
C GLU A 242 2.76 9.30 -10.66
N ILE A 243 3.77 8.63 -11.22
CA ILE A 243 4.43 7.52 -10.56
C ILE A 243 5.91 7.81 -10.27
N GLY A 244 6.31 7.53 -9.03
CA GLY A 244 7.71 7.47 -8.63
C GLY A 244 8.22 6.03 -8.69
N PHE A 245 9.40 5.86 -9.30
CA PHE A 245 10.08 4.58 -9.33
C PHE A 245 11.45 4.72 -8.66
N TRP A 246 11.65 4.06 -7.53
CA TRP A 246 12.94 3.93 -6.89
C TRP A 246 13.75 2.80 -7.52
N ASP A 247 14.90 3.10 -8.08
CA ASP A 247 15.96 2.13 -8.39
C ASP A 247 16.91 2.05 -7.18
N ILE A 248 16.94 0.89 -6.53
CA ILE A 248 17.65 0.69 -5.25
C ILE A 248 18.93 -0.10 -5.51
N LYS A 249 20.06 0.48 -5.11
CA LYS A 249 21.40 -0.13 -5.21
C LYS A 249 22.08 -0.13 -3.84
N PRO A 250 23.15 -0.90 -3.63
CA PRO A 250 23.79 -1.05 -2.32
C PRO A 250 24.18 0.28 -1.63
N ASN A 251 24.62 1.27 -2.42
CA ASN A 251 25.15 2.54 -1.90
C ASN A 251 24.38 3.77 -2.43
N SER A 252 23.32 3.57 -3.17
CA SER A 252 22.52 4.66 -3.74
C SER A 252 21.09 4.21 -4.00
N LYS A 253 20.18 5.20 -4.03
CA LYS A 253 18.85 5.03 -4.59
C LYS A 253 18.55 6.20 -5.50
N THR A 254 17.85 5.93 -6.60
CA THR A 254 17.50 6.95 -7.59
C THR A 254 15.99 6.93 -7.79
N LEU A 255 15.35 8.08 -7.60
CA LEU A 255 13.93 8.26 -7.86
C LEU A 255 13.76 8.79 -9.29
N TYR A 256 13.01 8.06 -10.09
CA TYR A 256 12.51 8.47 -11.39
C TYR A 256 11.06 8.89 -11.23
N VAL A 257 10.70 10.08 -11.72
CA VAL A 257 9.34 10.63 -11.65
C VAL A 257 8.76 10.66 -13.05
N TYR A 258 7.72 9.87 -13.30
CA TYR A 258 7.11 9.72 -14.62
C TYR A 258 5.74 10.37 -14.68
N ASP A 259 5.52 11.15 -15.75
CA ASP A 259 4.20 11.39 -16.30
C ASP A 259 3.74 10.08 -16.96
N VAL A 260 2.70 9.49 -16.40
CA VAL A 260 2.24 8.15 -16.81
C VAL A 260 1.52 8.19 -18.14
N LEU A 261 0.75 9.27 -18.41
CA LEU A 261 0.02 9.43 -19.68
C LEU A 261 0.97 9.54 -20.87
N GLN A 262 2.08 10.26 -20.70
CA GLN A 262 3.07 10.46 -21.75
C GLN A 262 4.16 9.38 -21.74
N GLY A 263 4.35 8.69 -20.61
CA GLY A 263 5.43 7.71 -20.43
C GLY A 263 6.82 8.35 -20.37
N THR A 264 6.92 9.64 -19.99
CA THR A 264 8.15 10.43 -19.98
C THR A 264 8.51 10.89 -18.56
N LEU A 265 9.80 11.19 -18.35
CA LEU A 265 10.25 11.76 -17.08
C LEU A 265 9.77 13.22 -16.94
N LEU A 266 9.26 13.57 -15.77
CA LEU A 266 8.88 14.94 -15.40
C LEU A 266 10.07 15.79 -14.95
N CYS A 267 11.14 15.15 -14.48
CA CYS A 267 12.37 15.83 -14.08
C CYS A 267 13.56 14.88 -14.21
N GLU A 268 14.77 15.42 -14.08
CA GLU A 268 15.99 14.62 -14.01
C GLU A 268 15.94 13.63 -12.84
N PRO A 269 16.48 12.42 -12.99
CA PRO A 269 16.48 11.42 -11.92
C PRO A 269 17.16 11.91 -10.63
N ILE A 270 16.50 11.75 -9.51
CA ILE A 270 16.93 12.26 -8.20
C ILE A 270 17.74 11.18 -7.50
N THR A 271 19.05 11.37 -7.38
CA THR A 271 19.95 10.35 -6.78
C THR A 271 20.36 10.71 -5.36
N ILE A 272 20.24 9.74 -4.48
CA ILE A 272 20.67 9.80 -3.09
C ILE A 272 21.82 8.81 -2.86
N ASN A 273 22.93 9.31 -2.31
CA ASN A 273 23.99 8.46 -1.79
C ASN A 273 23.60 7.93 -0.41
N THR A 274 23.17 6.68 -0.35
CA THR A 274 22.68 6.05 0.89
C THR A 274 23.78 5.68 1.89
N SER A 275 25.05 5.69 1.46
CA SER A 275 26.17 5.49 2.36
C SER A 275 26.37 6.69 3.30
N VAL A 276 25.97 7.89 2.85
CA VAL A 276 26.13 9.15 3.57
C VAL A 276 24.80 9.67 4.10
N HIS A 277 23.81 9.79 3.22
CA HIS A 277 22.46 10.26 3.55
C HIS A 277 21.55 9.07 3.81
N LYS A 278 21.63 8.54 5.04
CA LYS A 278 20.86 7.35 5.46
C LYS A 278 19.42 7.73 5.81
N ASN A 279 18.50 6.79 5.62
CA ASN A 279 17.11 6.88 6.10
C ASN A 279 16.30 8.09 5.60
N LEU A 280 16.58 8.58 4.38
CA LEU A 280 15.73 9.59 3.76
C LEU A 280 14.48 8.90 3.17
N ASN A 281 13.31 9.38 3.56
CA ASN A 281 12.02 8.96 3.03
C ASN A 281 11.66 9.77 1.79
N LEU A 282 10.57 9.39 1.09
CA LEU A 282 10.09 10.12 -0.08
C LEU A 282 9.89 11.62 0.22
N ILE A 283 9.26 11.96 1.34
CA ILE A 283 8.98 13.35 1.73
C ILE A 283 10.24 14.22 1.93
N ASP A 284 11.38 13.61 2.25
CA ASP A 284 12.66 14.29 2.43
C ASP A 284 13.34 14.58 1.09
N VAL A 285 13.00 13.79 0.07
CA VAL A 285 13.62 13.80 -1.26
C VAL A 285 12.74 14.48 -2.30
N PHE A 286 11.42 14.33 -2.15
CA PHE A 286 10.43 14.78 -3.12
C PHE A 286 9.18 15.33 -2.42
N LYS A 287 8.74 16.52 -2.82
CA LYS A 287 7.56 17.17 -2.24
C LYS A 287 6.87 18.06 -3.26
N LYS A 288 5.56 17.88 -3.45
CA LYS A 288 4.72 18.87 -4.16
C LYS A 288 4.62 20.14 -3.31
N THR A 289 4.99 21.28 -3.84
CA THR A 289 5.03 22.56 -3.12
C THR A 289 4.11 23.63 -3.71
N GLY A 290 3.42 23.30 -4.79
CA GLY A 290 2.43 24.17 -5.42
C GLY A 290 1.83 23.53 -6.66
N PRO A 291 0.90 24.21 -7.33
CA PRO A 291 0.45 23.79 -8.65
C PRO A 291 1.65 23.70 -9.59
N ASN A 292 1.83 22.54 -10.23
CA ASN A 292 2.94 22.28 -11.15
C ASN A 292 4.34 22.61 -10.58
N LYS A 293 4.51 22.53 -9.23
CA LYS A 293 5.79 22.79 -8.56
C LYS A 293 6.13 21.70 -7.59
N ILE A 294 7.36 21.23 -7.69
CA ILE A 294 7.95 20.25 -6.78
C ILE A 294 9.23 20.80 -6.18
N THR A 295 9.54 20.38 -4.97
CA THR A 295 10.87 20.54 -4.37
C THR A 295 11.52 19.18 -4.32
N ILE A 296 12.72 19.08 -4.88
CA ILE A 296 13.54 17.86 -4.86
C ILE A 296 14.77 18.06 -4.00
N SER A 297 15.28 16.98 -3.39
CA SER A 297 16.54 16.97 -2.67
C SER A 297 17.39 15.81 -3.18
N TYR A 298 18.64 16.06 -3.47
CA TYR A 298 19.57 15.09 -4.03
C TYR A 298 20.97 15.19 -3.42
N SER A 299 21.72 14.09 -3.47
CA SER A 299 23.11 14.07 -3.01
C SER A 299 24.04 14.68 -4.05
N ALA A 300 24.82 15.68 -3.65
CA ALA A 300 25.82 16.32 -4.48
C ALA A 300 27.18 16.35 -3.78
N GLN A 301 28.25 16.27 -4.56
CA GLN A 301 29.60 16.42 -4.04
C GLN A 301 30.06 17.88 -4.21
N VAL A 302 30.44 18.53 -3.12
CA VAL A 302 30.96 19.89 -3.10
C VAL A 302 32.25 19.90 -2.26
N ASN A 303 33.35 20.30 -2.89
CA ASN A 303 34.69 20.30 -2.27
C ASN A 303 35.00 18.96 -1.57
N ASP A 304 34.83 17.86 -2.30
CA ASP A 304 35.03 16.47 -1.86
C ASP A 304 34.15 16.00 -0.69
N LYS A 305 33.13 16.78 -0.33
CA LYS A 305 32.15 16.42 0.70
C LYS A 305 30.77 16.19 0.09
N TRP A 306 30.10 15.13 0.52
CA TRP A 306 28.72 14.90 0.18
C TRP A 306 27.81 15.82 0.98
N VAL A 307 26.93 16.53 0.26
CA VAL A 307 25.89 17.40 0.81
C VAL A 307 24.54 17.07 0.20
N LEU A 308 23.47 17.29 0.96
CA LEU A 308 22.12 17.25 0.42
C LEU A 308 21.78 18.64 -0.13
N LYS A 309 21.49 18.73 -1.41
CA LYS A 309 21.02 19.96 -2.08
C LYS A 309 19.54 19.85 -2.34
N SER A 310 18.83 20.97 -2.26
CA SER A 310 17.42 21.06 -2.59
C SER A 310 17.20 22.15 -3.65
N GLU A 311 16.28 21.88 -4.56
CA GLU A 311 15.86 22.84 -5.59
C GLU A 311 14.36 22.74 -5.86
N VAL A 312 13.79 23.81 -6.38
CA VAL A 312 12.39 23.89 -6.79
C VAL A 312 12.31 23.77 -8.32
N ILE A 313 11.53 22.82 -8.80
CA ILE A 313 11.28 22.58 -10.21
C ILE A 313 9.84 22.97 -10.53
N THR A 314 9.64 23.68 -11.64
CA THR A 314 8.33 23.89 -12.24
C THR A 314 8.12 22.83 -13.31
N LEU A 315 7.03 22.11 -13.23
CA LEU A 315 6.62 21.11 -14.22
C LEU A 315 5.88 21.82 -15.37
N ASP A 316 6.20 21.44 -16.57
CA ASP A 316 5.56 21.99 -17.79
C ASP A 316 4.25 21.27 -18.12
#